data_28ca03e031700355d264f97763dfc52b
#
_entry.id   28ca03e031700355d264f97763dfc52b
#
_cell.length_a   1.000
_cell.length_b   1.000
_cell.length_c   1.000
_cell.angle_alpha   90.00
_cell.angle_beta   90.00
_cell.angle_gamma   90.00
#
_symmetry.space_group_name_H-M   'P 1'
#
loop_
_entity.id
_entity.type
_entity.pdbx_description
1 polymer ?
#
loop_
_entity_poly.entity_id
_entity_poly.type
_entity_poly.pdbx_seq_one_letter_code
_entity_poly.pdbx_strand_id
1 'polypeptide(L)'
;VQQFVIYDSFMEDFLVNYTAKCYLFEQSAVREFYSGAYYDLFLVMRGSGVFRCSEVVLPAQQQNLIIFKPDQGGRLEYAGAYGPLELIRVQLSPQTLAQLSDADTDLEKSFNVVPFRQVAVCPDSQIYMLLKNLARKLLMLPQERTQFGAAVFEHGILQMFVVLALRAC
;
A
#
# COMPACT_ATOMS: atom_id res chain seq x y z
N VAL A 1 29.68 14.93 18.43
CA VAL A 1 29.25 15.49 17.15
C VAL A 1 29.47 14.48 16.04
N GLN A 2 30.66 13.83 15.94
CA GLN A 2 30.93 12.82 14.90
C GLN A 2 30.07 11.54 15.04
N GLN A 3 29.73 11.12 16.28
CA GLN A 3 28.84 9.97 16.51
C GLN A 3 27.42 10.23 16.03
N PHE A 4 26.94 11.48 16.10
CA PHE A 4 25.61 11.86 15.64
C PHE A 4 25.49 11.82 14.11
N VAL A 5 26.54 12.27 13.41
CA VAL A 5 26.59 12.26 11.93
C VAL A 5 26.67 10.84 11.38
N ILE A 6 27.42 9.95 12.03
CA ILE A 6 27.52 8.54 11.62
C ILE A 6 26.18 7.82 11.86
N TYR A 7 25.46 8.16 12.93
CA TYR A 7 24.16 7.59 13.23
C TYR A 7 23.08 8.04 12.24
N ASP A 8 23.07 9.32 11.87
CA ASP A 8 22.15 9.85 10.86
C ASP A 8 22.38 9.22 9.47
N SER A 9 23.62 9.10 9.05
CA SER A 9 23.95 8.48 7.77
C SER A 9 23.56 7.00 7.75
N PHE A 10 23.74 6.28 8.84
CA PHE A 10 23.34 4.89 8.97
C PHE A 10 21.81 4.72 8.96
N MET A 11 21.09 5.66 9.57
CA MET A 11 19.62 5.65 9.58
C MET A 11 19.04 5.95 8.18
N GLU A 12 19.67 6.84 7.39
CA GLU A 12 19.25 7.13 6.03
C GLU A 12 19.33 5.90 5.11
N ASP A 13 20.35 5.06 5.27
CA ASP A 13 20.53 3.83 4.48
C ASP A 13 19.45 2.77 4.76
N PHE A 14 18.79 2.83 5.93
CA PHE A 14 17.71 1.92 6.31
C PHE A 14 16.30 2.48 6.06
N LEU A 15 16.19 3.79 5.80
CA LEU A 15 14.89 4.40 5.51
C LEU A 15 14.39 3.95 4.14
N VAL A 16 13.21 3.32 4.16
CA VAL A 16 12.49 2.99 2.93
C VAL A 16 11.52 4.11 2.59
N ASN A 17 11.51 4.53 1.33
CA ASN A 17 10.62 5.57 0.85
C ASN A 17 9.28 4.96 0.43
N TYR A 18 8.26 5.32 1.16
CA TYR A 18 6.89 5.01 0.82
C TYR A 18 5.98 6.17 1.23
N THR A 19 4.79 6.22 0.66
CA THR A 19 3.71 7.06 1.19
C THR A 19 2.52 6.17 1.55
N ALA A 20 1.86 6.49 2.66
CA ALA A 20 0.61 5.86 3.05
C ALA A 20 -0.40 6.96 3.39
N LYS A 21 -1.58 6.88 2.79
CA LYS A 21 -2.67 7.84 2.99
C LYS A 21 -3.99 7.12 3.17
N CYS A 22 -4.80 7.64 4.10
CA CYS A 22 -6.17 7.21 4.29
C CYS A 22 -7.11 8.14 3.52
N TYR A 23 -8.04 7.55 2.79
CA TYR A 23 -9.11 8.26 2.07
C TYR A 23 -10.45 7.83 2.64
N LEU A 24 -11.23 8.80 3.08
CA LEU A 24 -12.56 8.59 3.63
C LEU A 24 -13.58 9.36 2.76
N PHE A 25 -14.55 8.63 2.23
CA PHE A 25 -15.66 9.18 1.45
C PHE A 25 -16.95 8.96 2.21
N GLU A 26 -17.59 10.05 2.63
CA GLU A 26 -18.84 10.02 3.37
C GLU A 26 -20.03 10.43 2.50
N GLN A 27 -19.75 11.13 1.41
CA GLN A 27 -20.74 11.59 0.45
C GLN A 27 -20.36 11.12 -0.96
N SER A 28 -21.34 11.03 -1.84
CA SER A 28 -21.10 10.72 -3.24
C SER A 28 -19.94 11.54 -3.81
N ALA A 29 -18.97 10.85 -4.40
CA ALA A 29 -17.74 11.47 -4.89
C ALA A 29 -17.16 10.69 -6.07
N VAL A 30 -16.40 11.40 -6.87
CA VAL A 30 -15.57 10.83 -7.95
C VAL A 30 -14.15 11.36 -7.78
N ARG A 31 -13.17 10.46 -7.81
CA ARG A 31 -11.76 10.85 -7.66
C ARG A 31 -10.87 10.07 -8.62
N GLU A 32 -10.03 10.81 -9.34
CA GLU A 32 -8.99 10.23 -10.18
C GLU A 32 -7.77 9.84 -9.34
N PHE A 33 -7.23 8.65 -9.60
CA PHE A 33 -5.96 8.18 -9.05
C PHE A 33 -5.05 7.77 -10.20
N TYR A 34 -3.80 8.16 -10.11
CA TYR A 34 -2.75 7.80 -11.06
C TYR A 34 -1.48 7.42 -10.31
N SER A 35 -0.88 6.31 -10.67
CA SER A 35 0.28 5.75 -9.96
C SER A 35 1.59 6.50 -10.27
N GLY A 36 1.69 7.13 -11.45
CA GLY A 36 2.94 7.74 -11.88
C GLY A 36 4.06 6.71 -11.99
N ALA A 37 5.20 6.99 -11.38
CA ALA A 37 6.35 6.09 -11.33
C ALA A 37 6.27 5.04 -10.21
N TYR A 38 5.15 4.97 -9.48
CA TYR A 38 5.00 4.14 -8.30
C TYR A 38 4.10 2.93 -8.54
N TYR A 39 4.30 1.91 -7.71
CA TYR A 39 3.30 0.87 -7.49
C TYR A 39 2.32 1.37 -6.44
N ASP A 40 1.03 1.30 -6.73
CA ASP A 40 -0.05 1.71 -5.86
C ASP A 40 -0.81 0.50 -5.34
N LEU A 41 -0.93 0.39 -4.02
CA LEU A 41 -1.75 -0.61 -3.38
C LEU A 41 -2.88 0.08 -2.62
N PHE A 42 -4.11 -0.23 -2.99
CA PHE A 42 -5.32 0.25 -2.30
C PHE A 42 -5.93 -0.89 -1.51
N LEU A 43 -5.90 -0.79 -0.20
CA LEU A 43 -6.62 -1.71 0.67
C LEU A 43 -7.95 -1.09 1.09
N VAL A 44 -9.05 -1.75 0.75
CA VAL A 44 -10.39 -1.30 1.14
C VAL A 44 -10.65 -1.74 2.57
N MET A 45 -10.75 -0.76 3.47
CA MET A 45 -10.91 -0.99 4.90
C MET A 45 -12.37 -1.19 5.28
N ARG A 46 -13.28 -0.47 4.63
CA ARG A 46 -14.73 -0.62 4.78
C ARG A 46 -15.47 0.06 3.63
N GLY A 47 -16.72 -0.31 3.47
CA GLY A 47 -17.60 0.27 2.46
C GLY A 47 -17.40 -0.34 1.07
N SER A 48 -18.01 0.28 0.09
CA SER A 48 -17.94 -0.18 -1.29
C SER A 48 -17.97 0.99 -2.27
N GLY A 49 -17.19 0.86 -3.32
CA GLY A 49 -17.12 1.77 -4.45
C GLY A 49 -16.71 1.01 -5.70
N VAL A 50 -16.39 1.74 -6.74
CA VAL A 50 -15.99 1.16 -8.03
C VAL A 50 -14.80 1.94 -8.59
N PHE A 51 -13.74 1.23 -8.99
CA PHE A 51 -12.69 1.78 -9.84
C PHE A 51 -12.99 1.50 -11.31
N ARG A 52 -13.03 2.56 -12.11
CA ARG A 52 -13.09 2.46 -13.56
C ARG A 52 -11.72 2.74 -14.16
N CYS A 53 -11.17 1.73 -14.82
CA CYS A 53 -9.81 1.74 -15.35
C CYS A 53 -9.90 1.42 -16.84
N SER A 54 -9.93 2.43 -17.72
CA SER A 54 -10.13 2.24 -19.17
C SER A 54 -11.36 1.38 -19.45
N GLU A 55 -11.18 0.15 -19.90
CA GLU A 55 -12.27 -0.79 -20.23
C GLU A 55 -12.63 -1.73 -19.07
N VAL A 56 -11.90 -1.65 -17.95
CA VAL A 56 -12.08 -2.57 -16.83
C VAL A 56 -12.75 -1.86 -15.67
N VAL A 57 -13.74 -2.52 -15.08
CA VAL A 57 -14.41 -2.08 -13.87
C VAL A 57 -14.00 -2.99 -12.72
N LEU A 58 -13.41 -2.40 -11.69
CA LEU A 58 -12.94 -3.12 -10.51
C LEU A 58 -13.80 -2.75 -9.30
N PRO A 59 -14.52 -3.69 -8.68
CA PRO A 59 -15.22 -3.39 -7.44
C PRO A 59 -14.23 -3.10 -6.32
N ALA A 60 -14.42 -1.98 -5.64
CA ALA A 60 -13.67 -1.60 -4.45
C ALA A 60 -14.54 -1.89 -3.22
N GLN A 61 -14.51 -3.13 -2.77
CA GLN A 61 -15.30 -3.59 -1.63
C GLN A 61 -14.40 -3.89 -0.44
N GLN A 62 -14.96 -3.86 0.75
CA GLN A 62 -14.25 -4.29 1.96
C GLN A 62 -13.58 -5.64 1.71
N GLN A 63 -12.33 -5.78 2.17
CA GLN A 63 -11.46 -6.93 1.98
C GLN A 63 -10.81 -7.04 0.59
N ASN A 64 -11.02 -6.08 -0.28
CA ASN A 64 -10.33 -6.06 -1.56
C ASN A 64 -9.01 -5.29 -1.46
N LEU A 65 -8.03 -5.82 -2.15
CA LEU A 65 -6.77 -5.17 -2.44
C LEU A 65 -6.69 -4.91 -3.95
N ILE A 66 -6.43 -3.66 -4.33
CA ILE A 66 -6.33 -3.24 -5.72
C ILE A 66 -4.92 -2.76 -5.96
N ILE A 67 -4.26 -3.28 -6.99
CA ILE A 67 -2.88 -2.95 -7.32
C ILE A 67 -2.83 -2.26 -8.69
N PHE A 68 -2.22 -1.08 -8.71
CA PHE A 68 -1.83 -0.40 -9.94
C PHE A 68 -0.30 -0.45 -10.09
N LYS A 69 0.16 -0.84 -11.25
CA LYS A 69 1.57 -0.76 -11.63
C LYS A 69 1.93 0.69 -12.02
N PRO A 70 3.21 1.03 -12.20
CA PRO A 70 3.58 2.32 -12.73
C PRO A 70 2.82 2.65 -14.02
N ASP A 71 2.49 3.93 -14.20
CA ASP A 71 1.74 4.48 -15.34
C ASP A 71 0.33 3.91 -15.52
N GLN A 72 -0.27 3.46 -14.43
CA GLN A 72 -1.65 3.01 -14.39
C GLN A 72 -2.47 3.86 -13.45
N GLY A 73 -3.78 3.77 -13.59
CA GLY A 73 -4.69 4.48 -12.70
C GLY A 73 -6.14 4.17 -13.00
N GLY A 74 -7.00 4.83 -12.27
CA GLY A 74 -8.43 4.68 -12.43
C GLY A 74 -9.21 5.78 -11.73
N ARG A 75 -10.47 5.84 -12.05
CA ARG A 75 -11.42 6.74 -11.43
C ARG A 75 -12.25 5.99 -10.40
N LEU A 76 -12.09 6.37 -9.14
CA LEU A 76 -12.91 5.85 -8.07
C LEU A 76 -14.25 6.58 -8.05
N GLU A 77 -15.32 5.82 -8.10
CA GLU A 77 -16.69 6.31 -7.96
C GLU A 77 -17.29 5.75 -6.67
N TYR A 78 -17.78 6.64 -5.82
CA TYR A 78 -18.47 6.29 -4.60
C TYR A 78 -19.88 6.90 -4.62
N ALA A 79 -20.89 6.05 -4.50
CA ALA A 79 -22.28 6.46 -4.62
C ALA A 79 -22.92 7.03 -3.35
N GLY A 80 -22.30 6.79 -2.18
CA GLY A 80 -22.81 7.29 -0.90
C GLY A 80 -23.98 6.50 -0.32
N ALA A 81 -24.33 5.35 -0.89
CA ALA A 81 -25.59 4.65 -0.57
C ALA A 81 -25.53 3.75 0.69
N TYR A 82 -24.37 3.21 1.06
CA TYR A 82 -24.26 2.15 2.07
C TYR A 82 -23.17 2.41 3.11
N GLY A 83 -23.14 3.60 3.65
CA GLY A 83 -22.14 4.01 4.63
C GLY A 83 -20.84 4.46 3.96
N PRO A 84 -19.86 4.92 4.74
CA PRO A 84 -18.64 5.49 4.22
C PRO A 84 -17.76 4.44 3.55
N LEU A 85 -17.01 4.87 2.51
CA LEU A 85 -15.93 4.12 1.90
C LEU A 85 -14.60 4.60 2.48
N GLU A 86 -13.83 3.69 3.01
CA GLU A 86 -12.50 3.97 3.56
C GLU A 86 -11.45 3.08 2.88
N LEU A 87 -10.42 3.70 2.34
CA LEU A 87 -9.26 2.98 1.78
C LEU A 87 -7.96 3.54 2.33
N ILE A 88 -6.97 2.68 2.39
CA ILE A 88 -5.58 3.08 2.60
C ILE A 88 -4.82 2.84 1.31
N ARG A 89 -4.17 3.90 0.83
CA ARG A 89 -3.28 3.87 -0.34
C ARG A 89 -1.83 3.81 0.13
N VAL A 90 -1.10 2.81 -0.30
CA VAL A 90 0.35 2.69 -0.10
C VAL A 90 1.04 2.77 -1.45
N GLN A 91 1.95 3.74 -1.59
CA GLN A 91 2.73 3.93 -2.81
C GLN A 91 4.18 3.57 -2.57
N LEU A 92 4.75 2.79 -3.49
CA LEU A 92 6.10 2.27 -3.42
C LEU A 92 6.83 2.52 -4.74
N SER A 93 8.04 3.09 -4.66
CA SER A 93 8.89 3.18 -5.85
C SER A 93 9.50 1.81 -6.20
N PRO A 94 9.90 1.58 -7.46
CA PRO A 94 10.68 0.41 -7.84
C PRO A 94 11.94 0.25 -6.99
N GLN A 95 12.60 1.36 -6.65
CA GLN A 95 13.78 1.37 -5.79
C GLN A 95 13.46 0.86 -4.39
N THR A 96 12.33 1.26 -3.81
CA THR A 96 11.90 0.75 -2.50
C THR A 96 11.65 -0.75 -2.56
N LEU A 97 11.00 -1.25 -3.60
CA LEU A 97 10.80 -2.69 -3.78
C LEU A 97 12.14 -3.45 -3.88
N ALA A 98 13.12 -2.88 -4.55
CA ALA A 98 14.47 -3.46 -4.61
C ALA A 98 15.13 -3.51 -3.22
N GLN A 99 14.97 -2.45 -2.41
CA GLN A 99 15.48 -2.41 -1.03
C GLN A 99 14.82 -3.45 -0.10
N LEU A 100 13.55 -3.76 -0.35
CA LEU A 100 12.79 -4.75 0.42
C LEU A 100 13.03 -6.19 -0.05
N SER A 101 13.62 -6.37 -1.23
CA SER A 101 13.94 -7.67 -1.81
C SER A 101 15.16 -8.29 -1.15
N ASP A 102 15.28 -9.61 -1.23
CA ASP A 102 16.46 -10.35 -0.80
C ASP A 102 17.05 -11.17 -1.95
N ALA A 103 18.05 -12.02 -1.65
CA ALA A 103 18.76 -12.82 -2.65
C ALA A 103 17.83 -13.82 -3.38
N ASP A 104 16.76 -14.26 -2.74
CA ASP A 104 15.86 -15.29 -3.25
C ASP A 104 14.52 -14.72 -3.72
N THR A 105 14.21 -13.45 -3.39
CA THR A 105 12.90 -12.85 -3.66
C THR A 105 13.05 -11.47 -4.29
N ASP A 106 12.71 -11.35 -5.57
CA ASP A 106 12.60 -10.09 -6.29
C ASP A 106 11.15 -9.61 -6.28
N LEU A 107 10.86 -8.64 -5.41
CA LEU A 107 9.50 -8.14 -5.20
C LEU A 107 8.98 -7.35 -6.41
N GLU A 108 9.82 -6.58 -7.07
CA GLU A 108 9.42 -5.85 -8.26
C GLU A 108 9.01 -6.80 -9.39
N LYS A 109 9.81 -7.83 -9.65
CA LYS A 109 9.48 -8.86 -10.62
C LYS A 109 8.18 -9.58 -10.26
N SER A 110 7.98 -9.85 -8.96
CA SER A 110 6.76 -10.48 -8.47
C SER A 110 5.52 -9.61 -8.72
N PHE A 111 5.61 -8.30 -8.52
CA PHE A 111 4.52 -7.38 -8.88
C PHE A 111 4.26 -7.34 -10.38
N ASN A 112 5.29 -7.43 -11.21
CA ASN A 112 5.14 -7.35 -12.65
C ASN A 112 4.44 -8.56 -13.27
N VAL A 113 4.47 -9.72 -12.61
CA VAL A 113 3.73 -10.92 -13.06
C VAL A 113 2.29 -10.93 -12.56
N VAL A 114 1.95 -10.14 -11.54
CA VAL A 114 0.58 -10.00 -11.08
C VAL A 114 -0.24 -9.27 -12.15
N PRO A 115 -1.40 -9.78 -12.56
CA PRO A 115 -2.28 -9.07 -13.48
C PRO A 115 -2.72 -7.72 -12.91
N PHE A 116 -2.92 -6.74 -13.79
CA PHE A 116 -3.59 -5.49 -13.43
C PHE A 116 -5.05 -5.78 -13.09
N ARG A 117 -5.32 -6.14 -11.86
CA ARG A 117 -6.67 -6.49 -11.40
C ARG A 117 -6.76 -6.36 -9.89
N GLN A 118 -7.99 -6.21 -9.45
CA GLN A 118 -8.37 -6.38 -8.07
C GLN A 118 -7.97 -7.77 -7.56
N VAL A 119 -7.51 -7.81 -6.34
CA VAL A 119 -7.30 -9.05 -5.59
C VAL A 119 -8.32 -9.10 -4.46
N ALA A 120 -9.23 -10.05 -4.52
CA ALA A 120 -10.16 -10.30 -3.43
C ALA A 120 -9.48 -11.15 -2.35
N VAL A 121 -9.48 -10.66 -1.14
CA VAL A 121 -8.98 -11.40 0.02
C VAL A 121 -10.17 -12.04 0.73
N CYS A 122 -10.12 -13.36 0.97
CA CYS A 122 -11.23 -14.08 1.61
C CYS A 122 -11.62 -13.48 2.96
N PRO A 123 -12.93 -13.44 3.29
CA PRO A 123 -13.44 -12.87 4.53
C PRO A 123 -12.78 -13.43 5.80
N ASP A 124 -12.54 -14.73 5.81
CA ASP A 124 -11.92 -15.45 6.93
C ASP A 124 -10.40 -15.46 6.85
N SER A 125 -9.83 -14.72 5.89
CA SER A 125 -8.40 -14.73 5.70
C SER A 125 -7.69 -13.98 6.82
N GLN A 126 -6.82 -14.66 7.52
CA GLN A 126 -5.87 -14.03 8.43
C GLN A 126 -4.98 -13.01 7.71
N ILE A 127 -4.73 -13.22 6.42
CA ILE A 127 -3.96 -12.29 5.58
C ILE A 127 -4.63 -10.92 5.53
N TYR A 128 -5.95 -10.84 5.34
CA TYR A 128 -6.63 -9.55 5.31
C TYR A 128 -6.52 -8.81 6.64
N MET A 129 -6.71 -9.51 7.75
CA MET A 129 -6.58 -8.90 9.08
C MET A 129 -5.16 -8.40 9.34
N LEU A 130 -4.16 -9.16 8.93
CA LEU A 130 -2.77 -8.73 9.03
C LEU A 130 -2.48 -7.52 8.13
N LEU A 131 -2.92 -7.55 6.86
CA LEU A 131 -2.78 -6.43 5.94
C LEU A 131 -3.42 -5.16 6.49
N LYS A 132 -4.62 -5.28 7.05
CA LYS A 132 -5.36 -4.18 7.66
C LYS A 132 -4.57 -3.54 8.82
N ASN A 133 -4.03 -4.37 9.70
CA ASN A 133 -3.24 -3.91 10.83
C ASN A 133 -1.92 -3.28 10.38
N LEU A 134 -1.24 -3.88 9.42
CA LEU A 134 0.00 -3.36 8.85
C LEU A 134 -0.23 -2.04 8.10
N ALA A 135 -1.31 -1.92 7.32
CA ALA A 135 -1.65 -0.70 6.62
C ALA A 135 -1.91 0.47 7.59
N ARG A 136 -2.63 0.22 8.68
CA ARG A 136 -2.83 1.21 9.75
C ARG A 136 -1.51 1.61 10.41
N LYS A 137 -0.63 0.65 10.64
CA LYS A 137 0.69 0.92 11.20
C LYS A 137 1.54 1.77 10.27
N LEU A 138 1.51 1.50 8.96
CA LEU A 138 2.22 2.29 7.96
C LEU A 138 1.79 3.76 7.93
N LEU A 139 0.53 4.06 8.23
CA LEU A 139 0.05 5.45 8.37
C LEU A 139 0.68 6.18 9.56
N MET A 140 1.02 5.45 10.62
CA MET A 140 1.50 6.02 11.89
C MET A 140 3.02 6.09 11.97
N LEU A 141 3.75 5.20 11.30
CA LEU A 141 5.20 5.08 11.40
C LEU A 141 5.98 6.36 11.11
N PRO A 142 5.61 7.22 10.13
CA PRO A 142 6.33 8.47 9.90
C PRO A 142 6.40 9.38 11.12
N GLN A 143 5.43 9.32 12.02
CA GLN A 143 5.40 10.08 13.27
C GLN A 143 6.25 9.46 14.37
N GLU A 144 6.64 8.21 14.22
CA GLU A 144 7.43 7.43 15.20
C GLU A 144 8.92 7.33 14.82
N ARG A 145 9.37 8.03 13.78
CA ARG A 145 10.74 7.92 13.23
C ARG A 145 11.85 8.30 14.19
N THR A 146 11.53 9.01 15.28
CA THR A 146 12.50 9.36 16.33
C THR A 146 12.68 8.28 17.39
N GLN A 147 11.86 7.24 17.37
CA GLN A 147 11.95 6.14 18.32
C GLN A 147 13.13 5.21 18.00
N PHE A 148 13.64 4.53 19.02
CA PHE A 148 14.72 3.55 18.87
C PHE A 148 14.34 2.46 17.86
N GLY A 149 15.23 2.21 16.92
CA GLY A 149 15.03 1.17 15.90
C GLY A 149 13.92 1.45 14.90
N ALA A 150 13.43 2.69 14.80
CA ALA A 150 12.30 3.05 13.94
C ALA A 150 12.52 2.66 12.49
N ALA A 151 13.70 2.92 11.92
CA ALA A 151 14.00 2.59 10.52
C ALA A 151 13.96 1.08 10.25
N VAL A 152 14.53 0.27 11.13
CA VAL A 152 14.51 -1.20 11.03
C VAL A 152 13.08 -1.72 11.16
N PHE A 153 12.31 -1.16 12.08
CA PHE A 153 10.92 -1.54 12.30
C PHE A 153 10.05 -1.17 11.10
N GLU A 154 10.18 0.04 10.57
CA GLU A 154 9.48 0.52 9.37
C GLU A 154 9.77 -0.36 8.16
N HIS A 155 11.05 -0.69 7.93
CA HIS A 155 11.46 -1.61 6.88
C HIS A 155 10.77 -2.98 7.02
N GLY A 156 10.77 -3.56 8.23
CA GLY A 156 10.15 -4.85 8.50
C GLY A 156 8.64 -4.84 8.29
N ILE A 157 7.95 -3.81 8.77
CA ILE A 157 6.50 -3.65 8.58
C ILE A 157 6.14 -3.51 7.10
N LEU A 158 6.88 -2.69 6.36
CA LEU A 158 6.63 -2.49 4.93
C LEU A 158 6.90 -3.77 4.13
N GLN A 159 7.99 -4.48 4.45
CA GLN A 159 8.31 -5.76 3.82
C GLN A 159 7.21 -6.80 4.05
N MET A 160 6.72 -6.93 5.28
CA MET A 160 5.61 -7.84 5.61
C MET A 160 4.34 -7.47 4.84
N PHE A 161 4.00 -6.19 4.77
CA PHE A 161 2.83 -5.70 4.04
C PHE A 161 2.91 -6.08 2.56
N VAL A 162 4.04 -5.82 1.90
CA VAL A 162 4.26 -6.12 0.48
C VAL A 162 4.19 -7.63 0.21
N VAL A 163 4.87 -8.43 1.03
CA VAL A 163 4.87 -9.90 0.88
C VAL A 163 3.47 -10.48 1.06
N LEU A 164 2.73 -10.01 2.06
CA LEU A 164 1.34 -10.47 2.28
C LEU A 164 0.41 -10.02 1.16
N ALA A 165 0.59 -8.80 0.64
CA ALA A 165 -0.17 -8.33 -0.52
C ALA A 165 0.04 -9.24 -1.74
N LEU A 166 1.28 -9.62 -2.02
CA LEU A 166 1.61 -10.54 -3.11
C LEU A 166 1.09 -11.96 -2.87
N ARG A 167 1.08 -12.43 -1.62
CA ARG A 167 0.48 -13.74 -1.27
C ARG A 167 -1.04 -13.77 -1.41
N ALA A 168 -1.70 -12.62 -1.34
CA ALA A 168 -3.13 -12.50 -1.57
C ALA A 168 -3.49 -12.60 -3.06
N CYS A 169 -2.51 -12.42 -3.94
CA CYS A 169 -2.66 -12.60 -5.38
C CYS A 169 -2.51 -14.07 -5.76
#